data_2d4e18ab8df58dd341003e729d9c36a6
#
_entry.id   2d4e18ab8df58dd341003e729d9c36a6
#
_cell.length_a   1.000
_cell.length_b   1.000
_cell.length_c   1.000
_cell.angle_alpha   90.00
_cell.angle_beta   90.00
_cell.angle_gamma   90.00
#
_symmetry.space_group_name_H-M   'P 1'
#
loop_
_entity.id
_entity.type
_entity.pdbx_description
1 polymer ?
#
loop_
_entity_poly.entity_id
_entity_poly.type
_entity_poly.pdbx_seq_one_letter_code
_entity_poly.pdbx_strand_id
1 'polypeptide(L)'
;LGFLTNASWDPVAQEFGALVPIFGTLITATIALIIGVPVSFGIAMFLTELCPLQLRRPLGVAIELLAGIPSIIYGMWGLFVFAPWFADHVQPWMMETLGAIPGIGLLFQGLPMGIGVFTAGLILGIMVIPFIASVMRDVFEVVPPMLKESAYGLGATTWEVVRHVVLPYTKTGVVGGIMLGLGRALGETMAVTFVIGNAYQISAGLFNPSNSIASSLANEFAEAEGELYLSALIELGLILFFITFVVLACSKLLLLRLKAGEGKES
;
A
#
# COMPACT_ATOMS: atom_id res chain seq x y z
N LEU A 1 -2.58 27.12 -8.53
CA LEU A 1 -3.07 26.09 -9.45
C LEU A 1 -1.97 25.60 -10.42
N GLY A 2 -1.06 26.47 -10.88
CA GLY A 2 0.06 26.08 -11.75
C GLY A 2 0.97 25.02 -11.09
N PHE A 3 1.27 25.12 -9.81
CA PHE A 3 2.10 24.19 -9.06
C PHE A 3 1.51 22.76 -9.05
N LEU A 4 0.20 22.61 -8.92
CA LEU A 4 -0.47 21.29 -8.89
C LEU A 4 -0.45 20.55 -10.23
N THR A 5 -0.39 21.30 -11.34
CA THR A 5 -0.49 20.74 -12.70
C THR A 5 0.85 20.70 -13.44
N ASN A 6 1.87 21.34 -12.90
CA ASN A 6 3.20 21.31 -13.49
C ASN A 6 3.90 19.99 -13.15
N ALA A 7 4.52 19.37 -14.15
CA ALA A 7 5.32 18.15 -14.00
C ALA A 7 6.84 18.45 -13.90
N SER A 8 7.25 19.71 -14.14
CA SER A 8 8.65 20.12 -14.07
C SER A 8 9.09 20.30 -12.64
N TRP A 9 10.27 19.78 -12.30
CA TRP A 9 10.92 20.01 -11.02
C TRP A 9 12.41 20.29 -11.28
N ASP A 10 12.77 21.55 -11.32
CA ASP A 10 14.14 22.00 -11.58
C ASP A 10 14.54 23.09 -10.58
N PRO A 11 15.33 22.76 -9.55
CA PRO A 11 15.81 23.73 -8.58
C PRO A 11 16.67 24.85 -9.18
N VAL A 12 17.38 24.56 -10.28
CA VAL A 12 18.27 25.56 -10.94
C VAL A 12 17.44 26.58 -11.71
N ALA A 13 16.44 26.12 -12.45
CA ALA A 13 15.49 26.97 -13.15
C ALA A 13 14.43 27.59 -12.23
N GLN A 14 14.39 27.20 -10.97
CA GLN A 14 13.36 27.58 -10.00
C GLN A 14 11.93 27.24 -10.47
N GLU A 15 11.79 26.15 -11.21
CA GLU A 15 10.50 25.62 -11.65
C GLU A 15 10.11 24.42 -10.78
N PHE A 16 8.99 24.54 -10.09
CA PHE A 16 8.52 23.50 -9.18
C PHE A 16 7.09 23.07 -9.54
N GLY A 17 6.84 21.75 -9.50
CA GLY A 17 5.55 21.16 -9.80
C GLY A 17 5.25 19.91 -8.96
N ALA A 18 4.04 19.81 -8.45
CA ALA A 18 3.62 18.74 -7.56
C ALA A 18 3.06 17.51 -8.29
N LEU A 19 2.82 17.59 -9.61
CA LEU A 19 2.06 16.56 -10.34
C LEU A 19 2.75 15.18 -10.27
N VAL A 20 4.07 15.12 -10.51
CA VAL A 20 4.84 13.87 -10.48
C VAL A 20 4.84 13.25 -9.07
N PRO A 21 5.19 13.99 -7.99
CA PRO A 21 5.14 13.46 -6.64
C PRO A 21 3.74 12.99 -6.19
N ILE A 22 2.68 13.71 -6.57
CA ILE A 22 1.29 13.30 -6.28
C ILE A 22 0.98 11.97 -6.99
N PHE A 23 1.27 11.89 -8.28
CA PHE A 23 1.06 10.69 -9.08
C PHE A 23 1.80 9.49 -8.48
N GLY A 24 3.09 9.62 -8.20
CA GLY A 24 3.89 8.55 -7.61
C GLY A 24 3.36 8.09 -6.26
N THR A 25 2.97 9.01 -5.38
CA THR A 25 2.38 8.68 -4.07
C THR A 25 1.10 7.86 -4.21
N LEU A 26 0.18 8.29 -5.08
CA LEU A 26 -1.11 7.61 -5.26
C LEU A 26 -0.95 6.24 -5.92
N ILE A 27 -0.11 6.13 -6.94
CA ILE A 27 0.08 4.87 -7.67
C ILE A 27 0.81 3.83 -6.80
N THR A 28 1.88 4.21 -6.11
CA THR A 28 2.60 3.28 -5.22
C THR A 28 1.71 2.78 -4.09
N ALA A 29 0.92 3.65 -3.46
CA ALA A 29 -0.03 3.25 -2.43
C ALA A 29 -1.14 2.33 -3.00
N THR A 30 -1.63 2.60 -4.20
CA THR A 30 -2.63 1.76 -4.87
C THR A 30 -2.09 0.37 -5.17
N ILE A 31 -0.89 0.26 -5.75
CA ILE A 31 -0.23 -1.03 -6.00
C ILE A 31 -0.02 -1.79 -4.70
N ALA A 32 0.45 -1.11 -3.66
CA ALA A 32 0.67 -1.70 -2.34
C ALA A 32 -0.61 -2.32 -1.76
N LEU A 33 -1.76 -1.66 -1.90
CA LEU A 33 -3.03 -2.19 -1.42
C LEU A 33 -3.58 -3.32 -2.29
N ILE A 34 -3.46 -3.23 -3.62
CA ILE A 34 -3.90 -4.29 -4.53
C ILE A 34 -3.20 -5.61 -4.20
N ILE A 35 -1.93 -5.56 -3.82
CA ILE A 35 -1.15 -6.74 -3.43
C ILE A 35 -1.34 -7.05 -1.95
N GLY A 36 -1.22 -6.06 -1.09
CA GLY A 36 -1.19 -6.21 0.36
C GLY A 36 -2.52 -6.68 0.95
N VAL A 37 -3.66 -6.15 0.48
CA VAL A 37 -4.97 -6.49 1.06
C VAL A 37 -5.35 -7.96 0.86
N PRO A 38 -5.29 -8.54 -0.36
CA PRO A 38 -5.63 -9.95 -0.55
C PRO A 38 -4.70 -10.89 0.22
N VAL A 39 -3.40 -10.60 0.26
CA VAL A 39 -2.43 -11.41 0.99
C VAL A 39 -2.69 -11.33 2.50
N SER A 40 -2.91 -10.13 3.04
CA SER A 40 -3.23 -9.91 4.45
C SER A 40 -4.52 -10.61 4.87
N PHE A 41 -5.54 -10.56 4.00
CA PHE A 41 -6.78 -11.29 4.22
C PHE A 41 -6.55 -12.81 4.28
N GLY A 42 -5.77 -13.35 3.33
CA GLY A 42 -5.41 -14.77 3.31
C GLY A 42 -4.66 -15.20 4.57
N ILE A 43 -3.71 -14.40 5.05
CA ILE A 43 -2.96 -14.63 6.28
C ILE A 43 -3.90 -14.61 7.49
N ALA A 44 -4.75 -13.60 7.61
CA ALA A 44 -5.69 -13.49 8.72
C ALA A 44 -6.68 -14.67 8.74
N MET A 45 -7.24 -15.04 7.58
CA MET A 45 -8.12 -16.18 7.42
C MET A 45 -7.40 -17.49 7.80
N PHE A 46 -6.16 -17.67 7.33
CA PHE A 46 -5.38 -18.86 7.69
C PHE A 46 -5.18 -18.95 9.21
N LEU A 47 -4.78 -17.86 9.86
CA LEU A 47 -4.51 -17.86 11.29
C LEU A 47 -5.75 -18.10 12.14
N THR A 48 -6.92 -17.60 11.74
CA THR A 48 -8.14 -17.68 12.54
C THR A 48 -8.92 -18.98 12.30
N GLU A 49 -8.97 -19.47 11.04
CA GLU A 49 -9.85 -20.56 10.66
C GLU A 49 -9.12 -21.87 10.34
N LEU A 50 -7.89 -21.83 9.82
CA LEU A 50 -7.19 -23.02 9.32
C LEU A 50 -6.01 -23.44 10.18
N CYS A 51 -5.39 -22.49 10.89
CA CYS A 51 -4.17 -22.74 11.65
C CYS A 51 -4.42 -23.62 12.88
N PRO A 52 -3.60 -24.67 13.12
CA PRO A 52 -3.65 -25.44 14.35
C PRO A 52 -3.46 -24.55 15.58
N LEU A 53 -4.22 -24.81 16.64
CA LEU A 53 -4.22 -23.99 17.87
C LEU A 53 -2.82 -23.76 18.45
N GLN A 54 -1.94 -24.77 18.34
CA GLN A 54 -0.56 -24.71 18.84
C GLN A 54 0.31 -23.68 18.08
N LEU A 55 0.06 -23.48 16.79
CA LEU A 55 0.82 -22.58 15.92
C LEU A 55 0.20 -21.17 15.79
N ARG A 56 -1.08 -21.01 16.13
CA ARG A 56 -1.81 -19.75 15.99
C ARG A 56 -1.14 -18.61 16.75
N ARG A 57 -0.78 -18.85 18.01
CA ARG A 57 -0.13 -17.82 18.84
C ARG A 57 1.28 -17.48 18.39
N PRO A 58 2.22 -18.43 18.17
CA PRO A 58 3.57 -18.09 17.72
C PRO A 58 3.59 -17.43 16.34
N LEU A 59 2.75 -17.85 15.38
CA LEU A 59 2.66 -17.22 14.09
C LEU A 59 2.05 -15.79 14.17
N GLY A 60 1.04 -15.59 15.02
CA GLY A 60 0.47 -14.28 15.28
C GLY A 60 1.52 -13.31 15.81
N VAL A 61 2.30 -13.71 16.82
CA VAL A 61 3.41 -12.90 17.36
C VAL A 61 4.47 -12.63 16.29
N ALA A 62 4.81 -13.61 15.46
CA ALA A 62 5.77 -13.40 14.36
C ALA A 62 5.30 -12.32 13.38
N ILE A 63 4.01 -12.29 13.02
CA ILE A 63 3.44 -11.26 12.15
C ILE A 63 3.46 -9.89 12.82
N GLU A 64 3.15 -9.80 14.10
CA GLU A 64 3.24 -8.54 14.86
C GLU A 64 4.68 -8.02 14.92
N LEU A 65 5.67 -8.89 15.10
CA LEU A 65 7.08 -8.53 15.07
C LEU A 65 7.52 -8.04 13.68
N LEU A 66 7.04 -8.67 12.59
CA LEU A 66 7.29 -8.21 11.24
C LEU A 66 6.69 -6.81 10.97
N ALA A 67 5.53 -6.51 11.55
CA ALA A 67 4.93 -5.17 11.46
C ALA A 67 5.77 -4.08 12.16
N GLY A 68 6.61 -4.46 13.12
CA GLY A 68 7.51 -3.58 13.86
C GLY A 68 8.86 -3.32 13.18
N ILE A 69 9.18 -3.97 12.06
CA ILE A 69 10.44 -3.75 11.34
C ILE A 69 10.49 -2.31 10.79
N PRO A 70 11.59 -1.54 11.02
CA PRO A 70 11.76 -0.21 10.46
C PRO A 70 11.69 -0.21 8.92
N SER A 71 10.96 0.74 8.34
CA SER A 71 10.73 0.83 6.90
C SER A 71 12.02 0.96 6.07
N ILE A 72 13.05 1.59 6.63
CA ILE A 72 14.37 1.71 5.99
C ILE A 72 14.98 0.34 5.67
N ILE A 73 14.74 -0.68 6.49
CA ILE A 73 15.26 -2.03 6.26
C ILE A 73 14.62 -2.64 5.02
N TYR A 74 13.29 -2.45 4.85
CA TYR A 74 12.59 -2.87 3.63
C TYR A 74 13.11 -2.13 2.40
N GLY A 75 13.40 -0.83 2.52
CA GLY A 75 13.96 -0.03 1.43
C GLY A 75 15.36 -0.50 1.01
N MET A 76 16.25 -0.70 1.97
CA MET A 76 17.62 -1.20 1.69
C MET A 76 17.60 -2.62 1.13
N TRP A 77 16.83 -3.52 1.72
CA TRP A 77 16.66 -4.87 1.17
C TRP A 77 16.08 -4.82 -0.24
N GLY A 78 15.08 -3.95 -0.44
CA GLY A 78 14.46 -3.71 -1.73
C GLY A 78 15.46 -3.28 -2.79
N LEU A 79 16.32 -2.31 -2.47
CA LEU A 79 17.31 -1.77 -3.40
C LEU A 79 18.46 -2.75 -3.68
N PHE A 80 19.06 -3.35 -2.64
CA PHE A 80 20.29 -4.11 -2.79
C PHE A 80 20.08 -5.59 -3.12
N VAL A 81 18.93 -6.16 -2.78
CA VAL A 81 18.65 -7.59 -2.96
C VAL A 81 17.51 -7.81 -3.95
N PHE A 82 16.35 -7.19 -3.68
CA PHE A 82 15.15 -7.44 -4.47
C PHE A 82 15.23 -6.80 -5.86
N ALA A 83 15.63 -5.54 -5.99
CA ALA A 83 15.65 -4.84 -7.27
C ALA A 83 16.58 -5.48 -8.31
N PRO A 84 17.83 -5.87 -8.01
CA PRO A 84 18.67 -6.59 -8.96
C PRO A 84 18.07 -7.94 -9.40
N TRP A 85 17.60 -8.73 -8.43
CA TRP A 85 16.94 -10.00 -8.72
C TRP A 85 15.69 -9.83 -9.59
N PHE A 86 14.88 -8.83 -9.30
CA PHE A 86 13.66 -8.50 -10.03
C PHE A 86 13.96 -8.05 -11.47
N ALA A 87 15.00 -7.22 -11.66
CA ALA A 87 15.46 -6.75 -12.96
C ALA A 87 15.90 -7.90 -13.87
N ASP A 88 16.62 -8.87 -13.30
CA ASP A 88 17.22 -9.94 -14.08
C ASP A 88 16.24 -11.08 -14.41
N HIS A 89 15.29 -11.37 -13.52
CA HIS A 89 14.46 -12.58 -13.61
C HIS A 89 12.98 -12.33 -13.88
N VAL A 90 12.41 -11.26 -13.33
CA VAL A 90 10.95 -11.06 -13.35
C VAL A 90 10.52 -9.98 -14.34
N GLN A 91 11.20 -8.83 -14.34
CA GLN A 91 10.84 -7.73 -15.24
C GLN A 91 10.86 -8.12 -16.72
N PRO A 92 11.91 -8.80 -17.26
CA PRO A 92 11.92 -9.21 -18.66
C PRO A 92 10.73 -10.11 -19.01
N TRP A 93 10.46 -11.10 -18.15
CA TRP A 93 9.32 -12.00 -18.33
C TRP A 93 7.97 -11.24 -18.30
N MET A 94 7.79 -10.30 -17.37
CA MET A 94 6.58 -9.46 -17.32
C MET A 94 6.44 -8.58 -18.56
N MET A 95 7.54 -8.01 -19.05
CA MET A 95 7.54 -7.17 -20.25
C MET A 95 7.17 -7.99 -21.50
N GLU A 96 7.69 -9.20 -21.63
CA GLU A 96 7.40 -10.08 -22.77
C GLU A 96 5.96 -10.63 -22.73
N THR A 97 5.48 -11.04 -21.57
CA THR A 97 4.16 -11.70 -21.42
C THR A 97 3.03 -10.69 -21.24
N LEU A 98 3.12 -9.84 -20.22
CA LEU A 98 2.08 -8.86 -19.90
C LEU A 98 2.17 -7.62 -20.81
N GLY A 99 3.38 -7.23 -21.21
CA GLY A 99 3.61 -6.12 -22.13
C GLY A 99 3.04 -6.38 -23.54
N ALA A 100 2.82 -7.63 -23.93
CA ALA A 100 2.20 -8.00 -25.20
C ALA A 100 0.66 -7.85 -25.21
N ILE A 101 0.02 -7.68 -24.05
CA ILE A 101 -1.45 -7.61 -23.94
C ILE A 101 -1.92 -6.21 -24.36
N PRO A 102 -2.82 -6.09 -25.39
CA PRO A 102 -3.34 -4.79 -25.80
C PRO A 102 -4.04 -4.05 -24.66
N GLY A 103 -3.67 -2.79 -24.46
CA GLY A 103 -4.23 -1.91 -23.43
C GLY A 103 -3.48 -1.97 -22.10
N ILE A 104 -3.31 -3.13 -21.49
CA ILE A 104 -2.62 -3.29 -20.20
C ILE A 104 -1.10 -3.30 -20.39
N GLY A 105 -0.61 -3.74 -21.55
CA GLY A 105 0.82 -3.87 -21.84
C GLY A 105 1.61 -2.58 -21.68
N LEU A 106 1.01 -1.42 -21.88
CA LEU A 106 1.64 -0.12 -21.65
C LEU A 106 2.10 0.07 -20.18
N LEU A 107 1.41 -0.54 -19.23
CA LEU A 107 1.77 -0.47 -17.81
C LEU A 107 3.04 -1.28 -17.49
N PHE A 108 3.33 -2.32 -18.26
CA PHE A 108 4.47 -3.22 -18.06
C PHE A 108 5.63 -2.91 -19.00
N GLN A 109 5.69 -1.69 -19.53
CA GLN A 109 6.81 -1.18 -20.32
C GLN A 109 7.70 -0.28 -19.48
N GLY A 110 8.98 -0.20 -19.83
CA GLY A 110 9.95 0.66 -19.17
C GLY A 110 11.36 0.11 -19.24
N LEU A 111 12.23 0.63 -18.40
CA LEU A 111 13.61 0.17 -18.28
C LEU A 111 13.71 -0.97 -17.25
N PRO A 112 14.26 -2.14 -17.59
CA PRO A 112 14.39 -3.24 -16.64
C PRO A 112 15.54 -3.02 -15.66
N MET A 113 15.43 -1.96 -14.86
CA MET A 113 16.45 -1.56 -13.87
C MET A 113 16.17 -2.10 -12.46
N GLY A 114 15.04 -2.77 -12.26
CA GLY A 114 14.63 -3.25 -10.94
C GLY A 114 14.04 -2.17 -10.02
N ILE A 115 14.38 -0.91 -10.23
CA ILE A 115 13.83 0.25 -9.50
C ILE A 115 12.73 0.92 -10.32
N GLY A 116 11.77 1.53 -9.65
CA GLY A 116 10.65 2.23 -10.30
C GLY A 116 9.37 2.16 -9.48
N VAL A 117 8.29 2.69 -10.03
CA VAL A 117 6.98 2.81 -9.35
C VAL A 117 6.42 1.45 -8.94
N PHE A 118 6.54 0.43 -9.81
CA PHE A 118 6.02 -0.91 -9.51
C PHE A 118 6.78 -1.56 -8.36
N THR A 119 8.11 -1.51 -8.38
CA THR A 119 8.96 -2.05 -7.32
C THR A 119 8.69 -1.33 -5.99
N ALA A 120 8.57 0.00 -6.02
CA ALA A 120 8.22 0.77 -4.83
C ALA A 120 6.86 0.35 -4.26
N GLY A 121 5.84 0.20 -5.10
CA GLY A 121 4.52 -0.28 -4.69
C GLY A 121 4.55 -1.71 -4.14
N LEU A 122 5.38 -2.60 -4.71
CA LEU A 122 5.51 -3.98 -4.26
C LEU A 122 6.21 -4.07 -2.89
N ILE A 123 7.33 -3.37 -2.70
CA ILE A 123 8.04 -3.30 -1.40
C ILE A 123 7.13 -2.68 -0.33
N LEU A 124 6.42 -1.61 -0.67
CA LEU A 124 5.45 -0.99 0.20
C LEU A 124 4.32 -1.97 0.57
N GLY A 125 3.83 -2.74 -0.39
CA GLY A 125 2.85 -3.80 -0.18
C GLY A 125 3.34 -4.85 0.80
N ILE A 126 4.57 -5.38 0.61
CA ILE A 126 5.19 -6.36 1.53
C ILE A 126 5.27 -5.79 2.95
N MET A 127 5.64 -4.53 3.10
CA MET A 127 5.76 -3.86 4.40
C MET A 127 4.39 -3.68 5.09
N VAL A 128 3.34 -3.42 4.32
CA VAL A 128 1.98 -3.16 4.87
C VAL A 128 1.24 -4.46 5.19
N ILE A 129 1.58 -5.59 4.54
CA ILE A 129 0.95 -6.90 4.76
C ILE A 129 0.88 -7.29 6.24
N PRO A 130 1.97 -7.36 7.03
CA PRO A 130 1.90 -7.80 8.41
C PRO A 130 1.03 -6.87 9.27
N PHE A 131 1.02 -5.57 8.99
CA PHE A 131 0.20 -4.60 9.68
C PHE A 131 -1.31 -4.82 9.42
N ILE A 132 -1.71 -4.94 8.16
CA ILE A 132 -3.12 -5.20 7.80
C ILE A 132 -3.55 -6.58 8.29
N ALA A 133 -2.69 -7.59 8.16
CA ALA A 133 -2.99 -8.96 8.57
C ALA A 133 -3.23 -9.08 10.08
N SER A 134 -2.45 -8.37 10.92
CA SER A 134 -2.67 -8.36 12.37
C SER A 134 -4.02 -7.75 12.74
N VAL A 135 -4.36 -6.59 12.14
CA VAL A 135 -5.65 -5.94 12.37
C VAL A 135 -6.82 -6.82 11.91
N MET A 136 -6.71 -7.42 10.71
CA MET A 136 -7.76 -8.32 10.20
C MET A 136 -7.91 -9.57 11.06
N ARG A 137 -6.83 -10.17 11.57
CA ARG A 137 -6.87 -11.29 12.50
C ARG A 137 -7.65 -10.93 13.75
N ASP A 138 -7.30 -9.82 14.39
CA ASP A 138 -7.97 -9.37 15.62
C ASP A 138 -9.47 -9.14 15.39
N VAL A 139 -9.83 -8.58 14.24
CA VAL A 139 -11.22 -8.38 13.83
C VAL A 139 -11.96 -9.71 13.59
N PHE A 140 -11.31 -10.72 13.00
CA PHE A 140 -11.91 -12.03 12.77
C PHE A 140 -12.09 -12.83 14.08
N GLU A 141 -11.24 -12.60 15.08
CA GLU A 141 -11.36 -13.22 16.40
C GLU A 141 -12.55 -12.69 17.23
N VAL A 142 -13.10 -11.53 16.90
CA VAL A 142 -14.31 -10.96 17.56
C VAL A 142 -15.59 -11.76 17.24
N VAL A 143 -15.60 -12.53 16.15
CA VAL A 143 -16.77 -13.33 15.75
C VAL A 143 -17.06 -14.41 16.81
N PRO A 144 -18.28 -14.44 17.41
CA PRO A 144 -18.63 -15.42 18.41
C PRO A 144 -18.49 -16.86 17.88
N PRO A 145 -17.83 -17.77 18.62
CA PRO A 145 -17.61 -19.16 18.20
C PRO A 145 -18.94 -19.87 17.85
N MET A 146 -20.00 -19.59 18.59
CA MET A 146 -21.32 -20.17 18.38
C MET A 146 -21.86 -19.95 16.95
N LEU A 147 -21.61 -18.78 16.35
CA LEU A 147 -22.05 -18.51 14.98
C LEU A 147 -21.31 -19.37 13.96
N LYS A 148 -20.00 -19.54 14.16
CA LYS A 148 -19.18 -20.39 13.31
C LYS A 148 -19.55 -21.89 13.47
N GLU A 149 -19.70 -22.35 14.71
CA GLU A 149 -20.07 -23.73 15.04
C GLU A 149 -21.45 -24.08 14.48
N SER A 150 -22.43 -23.16 14.59
CA SER A 150 -23.76 -23.34 14.01
C SER A 150 -23.72 -23.54 12.50
N ALA A 151 -22.91 -22.73 11.79
CA ALA A 151 -22.74 -22.85 10.35
C ALA A 151 -22.08 -24.18 9.97
N TYR A 152 -21.04 -24.60 10.70
CA TYR A 152 -20.40 -25.91 10.50
C TYR A 152 -21.37 -27.05 10.80
N GLY A 153 -22.23 -26.92 11.84
CA GLY A 153 -23.26 -27.91 12.18
C GLY A 153 -24.32 -28.09 11.08
N LEU A 154 -24.54 -27.06 10.26
CA LEU A 154 -25.39 -27.12 9.05
C LEU A 154 -24.66 -27.68 7.81
N GLY A 155 -23.40 -28.05 7.95
CA GLY A 155 -22.61 -28.63 6.86
C GLY A 155 -21.86 -27.62 6.00
N ALA A 156 -21.73 -26.37 6.43
CA ALA A 156 -20.97 -25.36 5.69
C ALA A 156 -19.48 -25.67 5.66
N THR A 157 -18.84 -25.43 4.53
CA THR A 157 -17.38 -25.47 4.38
C THR A 157 -16.72 -24.28 5.05
N THR A 158 -15.42 -24.37 5.36
CA THR A 158 -14.67 -23.24 5.96
C THR A 158 -14.78 -21.95 5.14
N TRP A 159 -14.74 -22.07 3.81
CA TRP A 159 -14.89 -20.91 2.94
C TRP A 159 -16.28 -20.28 3.02
N GLU A 160 -17.33 -21.10 3.11
CA GLU A 160 -18.69 -20.61 3.28
C GLU A 160 -18.89 -19.95 4.64
N VAL A 161 -18.29 -20.48 5.71
CA VAL A 161 -18.31 -19.82 7.03
C VAL A 161 -17.61 -18.48 6.98
N VAL A 162 -16.43 -18.39 6.36
CA VAL A 162 -15.74 -17.12 6.19
C VAL A 162 -16.58 -16.12 5.38
N ARG A 163 -17.14 -16.54 4.26
CA ARG A 163 -17.88 -15.66 3.34
C ARG A 163 -19.23 -15.21 3.88
N HIS A 164 -19.97 -16.10 4.58
CA HIS A 164 -21.36 -15.84 4.98
C HIS A 164 -21.53 -15.50 6.47
N VAL A 165 -20.52 -15.80 7.32
CA VAL A 165 -20.56 -15.52 8.76
C VAL A 165 -19.48 -14.51 9.14
N VAL A 166 -18.19 -14.83 8.89
CA VAL A 166 -17.08 -14.00 9.38
C VAL A 166 -17.06 -12.64 8.69
N LEU A 167 -17.02 -12.60 7.36
CA LEU A 167 -16.93 -11.36 6.59
C LEU A 167 -18.13 -10.42 6.80
N PRO A 168 -19.38 -10.87 6.75
CA PRO A 168 -20.51 -9.99 7.01
C PRO A 168 -20.49 -9.43 8.44
N TYR A 169 -20.12 -10.25 9.43
CA TYR A 169 -20.03 -9.81 10.82
C TYR A 169 -18.90 -8.80 11.05
N THR A 170 -17.79 -8.92 10.33
CA THR A 170 -16.57 -8.13 10.53
C THR A 170 -16.32 -7.10 9.45
N LYS A 171 -17.22 -6.89 8.49
CA LYS A 171 -17.03 -6.02 7.32
C LYS A 171 -16.51 -4.62 7.67
N THR A 172 -17.05 -4.02 8.74
CA THR A 172 -16.65 -2.69 9.21
C THR A 172 -15.20 -2.69 9.71
N GLY A 173 -14.82 -3.73 10.46
CA GLY A 173 -13.44 -3.89 10.96
C GLY A 173 -12.44 -4.17 9.85
N VAL A 174 -12.80 -5.01 8.86
CA VAL A 174 -11.96 -5.31 7.69
C VAL A 174 -11.69 -4.03 6.88
N VAL A 175 -12.74 -3.27 6.57
CA VAL A 175 -12.59 -1.98 5.89
C VAL A 175 -11.73 -1.02 6.72
N GLY A 176 -11.93 -0.98 8.04
CA GLY A 176 -11.09 -0.19 8.95
C GLY A 176 -9.61 -0.56 8.87
N GLY A 177 -9.29 -1.87 8.87
CA GLY A 177 -7.91 -2.36 8.73
C GLY A 177 -7.28 -1.97 7.39
N ILE A 178 -8.03 -2.08 6.29
CA ILE A 178 -7.56 -1.65 4.96
C ILE A 178 -7.26 -0.15 4.95
N MET A 179 -8.15 0.66 5.54
CA MET A 179 -7.97 2.12 5.56
C MET A 179 -6.81 2.57 6.45
N LEU A 180 -6.55 1.87 7.55
CA LEU A 180 -5.34 2.08 8.36
C LEU A 180 -4.07 1.74 7.57
N GLY A 181 -4.09 0.63 6.82
CA GLY A 181 -3.01 0.27 5.92
C GLY A 181 -2.77 1.30 4.81
N LEU A 182 -3.85 1.84 4.23
CA LEU A 182 -3.77 2.90 3.22
C LEU A 182 -3.15 4.18 3.82
N GLY A 183 -3.58 4.60 5.02
CA GLY A 183 -2.99 5.76 5.69
C GLY A 183 -1.48 5.59 5.92
N ARG A 184 -1.04 4.39 6.32
CA ARG A 184 0.37 4.04 6.45
C ARG A 184 1.10 4.10 5.10
N ALA A 185 0.50 3.54 4.05
CA ALA A 185 1.11 3.50 2.71
C ALA A 185 1.29 4.90 2.10
N LEU A 186 0.34 5.80 2.29
CA LEU A 186 0.42 7.18 1.77
C LEU A 186 1.51 8.01 2.45
N GLY A 187 1.79 7.76 3.73
CA GLY A 187 2.82 8.47 4.50
C GLY A 187 4.19 7.80 4.50
N GLU A 188 4.38 6.70 3.76
CA GLU A 188 5.65 5.99 3.79
C GLU A 188 6.74 6.74 3.02
N THR A 189 7.86 6.93 3.67
CA THR A 189 8.98 7.73 3.17
C THR A 189 10.17 6.83 2.80
N MET A 190 10.78 6.18 3.78
CA MET A 190 12.09 5.55 3.60
C MET A 190 12.07 4.33 2.69
N ALA A 191 11.10 3.43 2.83
CA ALA A 191 11.02 2.25 1.97
C ALA A 191 10.86 2.63 0.50
N VAL A 192 10.06 3.64 0.20
CA VAL A 192 9.78 4.09 -1.16
C VAL A 192 10.96 4.86 -1.75
N THR A 193 11.59 5.76 -0.99
CA THR A 193 12.72 6.59 -1.44
C THR A 193 13.86 5.76 -2.02
N PHE A 194 14.17 4.60 -1.43
CA PHE A 194 15.25 3.74 -1.91
C PHE A 194 14.98 3.08 -3.26
N VAL A 195 13.73 2.82 -3.61
CA VAL A 195 13.39 1.95 -4.75
C VAL A 195 12.53 2.59 -5.83
N ILE A 196 12.01 3.82 -5.62
CA ILE A 196 11.16 4.53 -6.59
C ILE A 196 11.97 5.13 -7.76
N GLY A 197 13.28 5.40 -7.55
CA GLY A 197 14.21 5.92 -8.56
C GLY A 197 14.35 7.44 -8.59
N ASN A 198 13.60 8.20 -7.81
CA ASN A 198 13.74 9.64 -7.56
C ASN A 198 13.80 10.50 -8.85
N ALA A 199 13.04 10.16 -9.88
CA ALA A 199 12.96 10.89 -11.14
C ALA A 199 11.66 11.67 -11.25
N TYR A 200 11.73 12.93 -11.64
CA TYR A 200 10.56 13.78 -11.84
C TYR A 200 10.00 13.60 -13.26
N GLN A 201 9.41 12.43 -13.51
CA GLN A 201 8.77 12.12 -14.79
C GLN A 201 7.50 11.31 -14.59
N ILE A 202 6.49 11.55 -15.42
CA ILE A 202 5.28 10.74 -15.51
C ILE A 202 5.40 9.81 -16.71
N SER A 203 5.26 8.53 -16.46
CA SER A 203 5.23 7.52 -17.50
C SER A 203 4.04 6.59 -17.29
N ALA A 204 3.45 6.10 -18.37
CA ALA A 204 2.44 5.05 -18.31
C ALA A 204 3.04 3.71 -17.86
N GLY A 205 4.34 3.48 -18.15
CA GLY A 205 5.05 2.28 -17.73
C GLY A 205 5.45 2.32 -16.26
N LEU A 206 4.96 1.38 -15.48
CA LEU A 206 5.21 1.28 -14.03
C LEU A 206 6.65 0.86 -13.69
N PHE A 207 7.42 0.38 -14.66
CA PHE A 207 8.84 0.05 -14.46
C PHE A 207 9.76 1.26 -14.58
N ASN A 208 9.21 2.39 -15.00
CA ASN A 208 9.99 3.61 -15.04
C ASN A 208 10.16 4.23 -13.65
N PRO A 209 11.29 4.90 -13.39
CA PRO A 209 11.49 5.66 -12.17
C PRO A 209 10.53 6.84 -12.11
N SER A 210 10.14 7.22 -10.89
CA SER A 210 9.32 8.39 -10.58
C SER A 210 9.72 8.94 -9.22
N ASN A 211 8.90 9.82 -8.65
CA ASN A 211 9.11 10.32 -7.30
C ASN A 211 7.79 10.35 -6.53
N SER A 212 7.86 10.29 -5.19
CA SER A 212 6.72 10.49 -4.31
C SER A 212 6.88 11.78 -3.50
N ILE A 213 5.79 12.29 -2.94
CA ILE A 213 5.85 13.51 -2.11
C ILE A 213 6.80 13.30 -0.92
N ALA A 214 6.64 12.18 -0.21
CA ALA A 214 7.47 11.88 0.95
C ALA A 214 8.95 11.67 0.58
N SER A 215 9.22 11.05 -0.59
CA SER A 215 10.57 10.86 -1.11
C SER A 215 11.22 12.18 -1.52
N SER A 216 10.47 13.05 -2.23
CA SER A 216 10.96 14.39 -2.58
C SER A 216 11.34 15.20 -1.34
N LEU A 217 10.47 15.21 -0.31
CA LEU A 217 10.77 15.88 0.95
C LEU A 217 12.01 15.31 1.65
N ALA A 218 12.14 14.00 1.70
CA ALA A 218 13.27 13.35 2.37
C ALA A 218 14.62 13.64 1.70
N ASN A 219 14.64 13.70 0.37
CA ASN A 219 15.87 13.89 -0.39
C ASN A 219 16.29 15.36 -0.48
N GLU A 220 15.33 16.28 -0.60
CA GLU A 220 15.62 17.65 -1.02
C GLU A 220 15.50 18.68 0.12
N PHE A 221 14.80 18.37 1.21
CA PHE A 221 14.56 19.34 2.27
C PHE A 221 15.84 19.85 2.95
N ALA A 222 16.84 18.97 3.09
CA ALA A 222 18.12 19.34 3.71
C ALA A 222 19.04 20.16 2.75
N GLU A 223 18.80 20.09 1.45
CA GLU A 223 19.59 20.73 0.42
C GLU A 223 18.91 21.99 -0.15
N ALA A 224 17.67 22.27 0.29
CA ALA A 224 16.88 23.38 -0.24
C ALA A 224 17.48 24.72 0.16
N GLU A 225 18.02 25.43 -0.83
CA GLU A 225 18.50 26.80 -0.69
C GLU A 225 17.51 27.81 -1.32
N GLY A 226 17.23 28.89 -0.60
CA GLY A 226 16.33 29.95 -1.03
C GLY A 226 14.86 29.74 -0.63
N GLU A 227 14.15 30.87 -0.55
CA GLU A 227 12.76 30.91 -0.05
C GLU A 227 11.77 30.18 -0.96
N LEU A 228 11.95 30.26 -2.28
CA LEU A 228 11.04 29.66 -3.24
C LEU A 228 11.11 28.13 -3.20
N TYR A 229 12.30 27.57 -3.15
CA TYR A 229 12.51 26.13 -3.07
C TYR A 229 11.95 25.54 -1.78
N LEU A 230 12.27 26.17 -0.64
CA LEU A 230 11.74 25.76 0.65
C LEU A 230 10.20 25.85 0.70
N SER A 231 9.65 26.93 0.15
CA SER A 231 8.19 27.11 0.04
C SER A 231 7.52 26.01 -0.80
N ALA A 232 8.15 25.62 -1.92
CA ALA A 232 7.64 24.53 -2.77
C ALA A 232 7.62 23.18 -2.03
N LEU A 233 8.66 22.89 -1.25
CA LEU A 233 8.70 21.67 -0.44
C LEU A 233 7.66 21.70 0.70
N ILE A 234 7.47 22.85 1.35
CA ILE A 234 6.42 23.01 2.37
C ILE A 234 5.03 22.83 1.73
N GLU A 235 4.81 23.35 0.53
CA GLU A 235 3.56 23.17 -0.21
C GLU A 235 3.33 21.69 -0.57
N LEU A 236 4.36 20.93 -0.97
CA LEU A 236 4.27 19.48 -1.15
C LEU A 236 3.85 18.76 0.14
N GLY A 237 4.43 19.14 1.27
CA GLY A 237 4.05 18.60 2.58
C GLY A 237 2.59 18.88 2.93
N LEU A 238 2.12 20.11 2.63
CA LEU A 238 0.71 20.48 2.82
C LEU A 238 -0.22 19.66 1.91
N ILE A 239 0.17 19.44 0.66
CA ILE A 239 -0.58 18.60 -0.28
C ILE A 239 -0.67 17.15 0.23
N LEU A 240 0.42 16.57 0.73
CA LEU A 240 0.41 15.24 1.32
C LEU A 240 -0.53 15.16 2.53
N PHE A 241 -0.47 16.15 3.41
CA PHE A 241 -1.39 16.26 4.53
C PHE A 241 -2.84 16.33 4.06
N PHE A 242 -3.14 17.14 3.05
CA PHE A 242 -4.49 17.27 2.50
C PHE A 242 -4.99 15.98 1.86
N ILE A 243 -4.15 15.29 1.06
CA ILE A 243 -4.48 14.00 0.45
C ILE A 243 -4.79 12.97 1.54
N THR A 244 -3.93 12.84 2.54
CA THR A 244 -4.15 11.88 3.63
C THR A 244 -5.39 12.22 4.45
N PHE A 245 -5.63 13.50 4.73
CA PHE A 245 -6.84 13.96 5.40
C PHE A 245 -8.11 13.60 4.62
N VAL A 246 -8.17 13.89 3.33
CA VAL A 246 -9.32 13.58 2.47
C VAL A 246 -9.56 12.07 2.42
N VAL A 247 -8.50 11.28 2.21
CA VAL A 247 -8.60 9.81 2.17
C VAL A 247 -9.12 9.25 3.49
N LEU A 248 -8.58 9.70 4.62
CA LEU A 248 -9.05 9.24 5.95
C LEU A 248 -10.45 9.74 6.29
N ALA A 249 -10.82 10.95 5.87
CA ALA A 249 -12.18 11.47 6.03
C ALA A 249 -13.20 10.64 5.21
N CYS A 250 -12.88 10.35 3.95
CA CYS A 250 -13.69 9.46 3.10
C CYS A 250 -13.83 8.06 3.70
N SER A 251 -12.73 7.51 4.23
CA SER A 251 -12.71 6.24 4.94
C SER A 251 -13.66 6.24 6.14
N LYS A 252 -13.59 7.28 6.97
CA LYS A 252 -14.47 7.42 8.13
C LYS A 252 -15.94 7.54 7.74
N LEU A 253 -16.23 8.29 6.69
CA LEU A 253 -17.59 8.38 6.15
C LEU A 253 -18.10 7.04 5.63
N LEU A 254 -17.27 6.28 4.95
CA LEU A 254 -17.58 4.92 4.49
C LEU A 254 -17.93 4.01 5.68
N LEU A 255 -17.09 4.01 6.73
CA LEU A 255 -17.32 3.22 7.94
C LEU A 255 -18.61 3.60 8.65
N LEU A 256 -18.92 4.89 8.73
CA LEU A 256 -20.19 5.36 9.34
C LEU A 256 -21.41 4.88 8.54
N ARG A 257 -21.34 4.88 7.21
CA ARG A 257 -22.42 4.35 6.35
C ARG A 257 -22.60 2.84 6.52
N LEU A 258 -21.51 2.08 6.63
CA LEU A 258 -21.58 0.63 6.87
C LEU A 258 -22.25 0.32 8.22
N LYS A 259 -21.86 1.02 9.29
CA LYS A 259 -22.49 0.87 10.62
C LYS A 259 -23.98 1.24 10.63
N ALA A 260 -24.36 2.30 9.91
CA ALA A 260 -25.77 2.70 9.80
C ALA A 260 -26.63 1.67 9.04
N GLY A 261 -26.02 0.89 8.13
CA GLY A 261 -26.67 -0.24 7.46
C GLY A 261 -26.92 -1.43 8.39
N GLU A 262 -25.98 -1.73 9.27
CA GLU A 262 -26.09 -2.83 10.24
C GLU A 262 -27.24 -2.60 11.27
N GLY A 263 -27.49 -1.35 11.66
CA GLY A 263 -28.57 -1.01 12.59
C GLY A 263 -29.98 -1.00 11.99
N LYS A 264 -30.14 -1.23 10.68
CA LYS A 264 -31.45 -1.30 10.01
C LYS A 264 -31.92 -2.72 9.72
N GLU A 265 -31.05 -3.71 9.91
CA GLU A 265 -31.34 -5.13 9.68
C GLU A 265 -31.60 -5.92 10.99
N SER A 266 -31.65 -5.21 12.14
CA SER A 266 -31.94 -5.78 13.47
C SER A 266 -33.39 -5.52 13.91
#